data_20e2a65a39608e3d9921d8d7db5f1575
#
_entry.id   20e2a65a39608e3d9921d8d7db5f1575
#
_cell.length_a   1.000
_cell.length_b   1.000
_cell.length_c   1.000
_cell.angle_alpha   90.00
_cell.angle_beta   90.00
_cell.angle_gamma   90.00
#
_symmetry.space_group_name_H-M   'P 1'
#
loop_
_entity.id
_entity.type
_entity.pdbx_description
1 polymer ?
#
loop_
_entity_poly.entity_id
_entity_poly.type
_entity_poly.pdbx_seq_one_letter_code
_entity_poly.pdbx_strand_id
1 'polypeptide(L)'
;MTDTTASTFRQRFDLLRAAQKRRTGVPLYTLAVNRPVGRVIAAASPRGVTPNHLTAIGALFTFAGILYLLVGAEGGPASALVGAALVVGFFFDSADGQLARLRGGGSAAGEWLDHVIDGIRIVLLHVATLAFLLRTEAVPPWAAFALGTVFVVAASATFFAGSLFEKLTTGAPRTHVTSGSRLRSALMLPVDYGVTCWLYLLTAFVPVFVVVYALAALAKVGTTSMLLAKWWRTLRREDRERRSTPS
;
A
#
# COMPACT_ATOMS: atom_id res chain seq x y z
N MET A 1 -4.82 -6.10 -30.65
CA MET A 1 -4.40 -4.70 -30.87
C MET A 1 -5.65 -3.83 -30.72
N THR A 2 -6.00 -3.44 -29.50
CA THR A 2 -7.06 -2.45 -29.27
C THR A 2 -6.41 -1.09 -29.34
N ASP A 3 -6.60 -0.46 -30.46
CA ASP A 3 -6.13 0.87 -30.78
C ASP A 3 -6.69 1.87 -29.77
N THR A 4 -5.81 2.50 -29.03
CA THR A 4 -6.12 3.48 -27.97
C THR A 4 -6.52 4.81 -28.62
N THR A 5 -7.64 4.83 -29.31
CA THR A 5 -8.23 6.03 -29.94
C THR A 5 -8.87 7.00 -28.94
N ALA A 6 -8.82 6.72 -27.64
CA ALA A 6 -9.26 7.66 -26.61
C ALA A 6 -8.36 8.90 -26.63
N SER A 7 -8.77 9.92 -27.40
CA SER A 7 -7.99 11.14 -27.62
C SER A 7 -8.14 12.14 -26.48
N THR A 8 -9.25 12.09 -25.73
CA THR A 8 -9.60 13.08 -24.71
C THR A 8 -9.46 12.53 -23.28
N PHE A 9 -9.19 13.41 -22.31
CA PHE A 9 -9.17 13.07 -20.89
C PHE A 9 -10.45 12.34 -20.45
N ARG A 10 -11.62 12.82 -20.88
CA ARG A 10 -12.93 12.26 -20.50
C ARG A 10 -13.08 10.80 -20.95
N GLN A 11 -12.72 10.51 -22.19
CA GLN A 11 -12.77 9.13 -22.72
C GLN A 11 -11.85 8.19 -21.95
N ARG A 12 -10.62 8.63 -21.65
CA ARG A 12 -9.65 7.84 -20.85
C ARG A 12 -10.14 7.61 -19.43
N PHE A 13 -10.73 8.64 -18.82
CA PHE A 13 -11.29 8.54 -17.47
C PHE A 13 -12.46 7.57 -17.40
N ASP A 14 -13.36 7.59 -18.38
CA ASP A 14 -14.52 6.69 -18.45
C ASP A 14 -14.10 5.24 -18.70
N LEU A 15 -13.11 5.00 -19.58
CA LEU A 15 -12.50 3.68 -19.77
C LEU A 15 -11.89 3.15 -18.47
N LEU A 16 -11.12 3.98 -17.75
CA LEU A 16 -10.55 3.59 -16.45
C LEU A 16 -11.62 3.34 -15.40
N ARG A 17 -12.75 4.04 -15.45
CA ARG A 17 -13.89 3.80 -14.56
C ARG A 17 -14.51 2.44 -14.82
N ALA A 18 -14.64 2.02 -16.06
CA ALA A 18 -15.17 0.71 -16.46
C ALA A 18 -14.20 -0.44 -16.13
N ALA A 19 -12.89 -0.22 -16.28
CA ALA A 19 -11.83 -1.22 -16.08
C ALA A 19 -11.34 -1.37 -14.62
N GLN A 20 -12.14 -0.99 -13.63
CA GLN A 20 -11.73 -1.06 -12.22
C GLN A 20 -11.61 -2.51 -11.72
N LYS A 21 -10.51 -2.79 -10.97
CA LYS A 21 -10.39 -4.04 -10.21
C LYS A 21 -11.55 -4.20 -9.22
N ARG A 22 -11.91 -5.45 -8.90
CA ARG A 22 -12.97 -5.77 -7.93
C ARG A 22 -12.79 -4.99 -6.62
N ARG A 23 -13.91 -4.63 -5.98
CA ARG A 23 -13.92 -3.86 -4.72
C ARG A 23 -13.73 -4.72 -3.48
N THR A 24 -13.86 -6.05 -3.60
CA THR A 24 -13.82 -6.99 -2.47
C THR A 24 -12.41 -7.13 -1.91
N GLY A 25 -12.26 -6.93 -0.60
CA GLY A 25 -10.98 -7.08 0.10
C GLY A 25 -10.05 -5.86 -0.01
N VAL A 26 -10.52 -4.75 -0.56
CA VAL A 26 -9.76 -3.50 -0.66
C VAL A 26 -10.17 -2.56 0.48
N PRO A 27 -9.22 -1.93 1.18
CA PRO A 27 -9.50 -0.97 2.24
C PRO A 27 -10.33 0.23 1.75
N LEU A 28 -11.10 0.82 2.68
CA LEU A 28 -12.04 1.89 2.33
C LEU A 28 -11.34 3.15 1.79
N TYR A 29 -10.20 3.54 2.38
CA TYR A 29 -9.42 4.69 1.93
C TYR A 29 -8.93 4.51 0.48
N THR A 30 -8.35 3.36 0.18
CA THR A 30 -7.91 3.03 -1.18
C THR A 30 -9.05 3.12 -2.19
N LEU A 31 -10.27 2.69 -1.82
CA LEU A 31 -11.45 2.77 -2.68
C LEU A 31 -11.97 4.19 -2.84
N ALA A 32 -12.01 4.96 -1.75
CA ALA A 32 -12.67 6.26 -1.71
C ALA A 32 -11.75 7.42 -2.17
N VAL A 33 -10.45 7.31 -1.95
CA VAL A 33 -9.48 8.39 -2.20
C VAL A 33 -8.43 7.96 -3.22
N ASN A 34 -7.64 6.93 -2.91
CA ASN A 34 -6.46 6.62 -3.70
C ASN A 34 -6.77 6.23 -5.15
N ARG A 35 -7.76 5.33 -5.35
CA ARG A 35 -8.18 4.93 -6.71
C ARG A 35 -8.79 6.07 -7.53
N PRO A 36 -9.68 6.94 -7.00
CA PRO A 36 -10.17 8.12 -7.72
C PRO A 36 -9.05 9.07 -8.13
N VAL A 37 -8.13 9.42 -7.20
CA VAL A 37 -7.01 10.32 -7.50
C VAL A 37 -6.07 9.70 -8.52
N GLY A 38 -5.65 8.45 -8.34
CA GLY A 38 -4.83 7.73 -9.31
C GLY A 38 -5.47 7.64 -10.70
N ARG A 39 -6.80 7.56 -10.78
CA ARG A 39 -7.55 7.59 -12.06
C ARG A 39 -7.41 8.94 -12.76
N VAL A 40 -7.53 10.04 -12.01
CA VAL A 40 -7.34 11.40 -12.56
C VAL A 40 -5.93 11.53 -13.11
N ILE A 41 -4.91 11.15 -12.34
CA ILE A 41 -3.50 11.21 -12.76
C ILE A 41 -3.27 10.35 -14.02
N ALA A 42 -3.74 9.11 -14.03
CA ALA A 42 -3.59 8.21 -15.19
C ALA A 42 -4.32 8.73 -16.43
N ALA A 43 -5.52 9.29 -16.29
CA ALA A 43 -6.27 9.88 -17.41
C ALA A 43 -5.59 11.14 -17.96
N ALA A 44 -5.00 11.95 -17.10
CA ALA A 44 -4.29 13.20 -17.46
C ALA A 44 -2.88 12.95 -18.03
N SER A 45 -2.30 11.75 -17.79
CA SER A 45 -0.92 11.45 -18.21
C SER A 45 -0.75 11.55 -19.75
N PRO A 46 0.27 12.27 -20.24
CA PRO A 46 0.58 12.34 -21.68
C PRO A 46 0.83 10.97 -22.30
N ARG A 47 0.64 10.85 -23.64
CA ARG A 47 0.83 9.58 -24.34
C ARG A 47 2.24 8.99 -24.21
N GLY A 48 3.28 9.81 -24.09
CA GLY A 48 4.67 9.38 -23.91
C GLY A 48 5.00 8.89 -22.49
N VAL A 49 4.15 9.18 -21.48
CA VAL A 49 4.38 8.75 -20.09
C VAL A 49 3.99 7.28 -19.95
N THR A 50 4.92 6.43 -19.55
CA THR A 50 4.70 5.00 -19.29
C THR A 50 4.26 4.77 -17.84
N PRO A 51 3.65 3.60 -17.51
CA PRO A 51 3.40 3.22 -16.11
C PRO A 51 4.67 3.31 -15.26
N ASN A 52 5.81 2.81 -15.74
CA ASN A 52 7.08 2.86 -15.02
C ASN A 52 7.57 4.30 -14.73
N HIS A 53 7.23 5.28 -15.56
CA HIS A 53 7.51 6.69 -15.24
C HIS A 53 6.71 7.15 -14.03
N LEU A 54 5.43 6.75 -13.91
CA LEU A 54 4.60 7.08 -12.75
C LEU A 54 5.11 6.35 -11.49
N THR A 55 5.48 5.07 -11.61
CA THR A 55 6.14 4.32 -10.53
C THR A 55 7.41 5.04 -10.05
N ALA A 56 8.28 5.49 -10.97
CA ALA A 56 9.50 6.21 -10.62
C ALA A 56 9.22 7.55 -9.93
N ILE A 57 8.22 8.31 -10.38
CA ILE A 57 7.81 9.57 -9.74
C ILE A 57 7.27 9.27 -8.34
N GLY A 58 6.40 8.27 -8.19
CA GLY A 58 5.86 7.84 -6.91
C GLY A 58 6.96 7.42 -5.92
N ALA A 59 7.92 6.62 -6.40
CA ALA A 59 9.09 6.19 -5.64
C ALA A 59 9.95 7.39 -5.20
N LEU A 60 10.19 8.36 -6.10
CA LEU A 60 10.95 9.56 -5.77
C LEU A 60 10.33 10.33 -4.60
N PHE A 61 9.03 10.62 -4.64
CA PHE A 61 8.34 11.31 -3.55
C PHE A 61 8.38 10.47 -2.26
N THR A 62 8.10 9.18 -2.34
CA THR A 62 8.10 8.28 -1.19
C THR A 62 9.48 8.23 -0.53
N PHE A 63 10.54 8.00 -1.30
CA PHE A 63 11.89 7.90 -0.74
C PHE A 63 12.46 9.24 -0.29
N ALA A 64 12.09 10.36 -0.94
CA ALA A 64 12.42 11.69 -0.45
C ALA A 64 11.78 11.97 0.92
N GLY A 65 10.51 11.62 1.11
CA GLY A 65 9.83 11.72 2.40
C GLY A 65 10.48 10.83 3.48
N ILE A 66 10.81 9.58 3.12
CA ILE A 66 11.50 8.65 4.03
C ILE A 66 12.90 9.17 4.38
N LEU A 67 13.66 9.67 3.42
CA LEU A 67 14.98 10.23 3.66
C LEU A 67 14.90 11.45 4.59
N TYR A 68 13.94 12.34 4.33
CA TYR A 68 13.74 13.50 5.21
C TYR A 68 13.34 13.07 6.63
N LEU A 69 12.48 12.07 6.78
CA LEU A 69 12.15 11.48 8.08
C LEU A 69 13.39 10.91 8.79
N LEU A 70 14.26 10.23 8.00
CA LEU A 70 15.47 9.58 8.52
C LEU A 70 16.50 10.56 9.06
N VAL A 71 16.73 11.68 8.35
CA VAL A 71 17.91 12.55 8.64
C VAL A 71 17.55 13.98 9.01
N GLY A 72 16.36 14.50 8.71
CA GLY A 72 16.06 15.93 8.80
C GLY A 72 14.80 16.32 9.58
N ALA A 73 13.84 15.41 9.77
CA ALA A 73 12.62 15.74 10.49
C ALA A 73 12.87 15.77 12.00
N GLU A 74 12.54 16.86 12.66
CA GLU A 74 12.76 17.10 14.11
C GLU A 74 11.47 17.40 14.86
N GLY A 75 10.31 17.22 14.21
CA GLY A 75 9.03 17.71 14.69
C GLY A 75 8.73 19.12 14.16
N GLY A 76 7.57 19.66 14.51
CA GLY A 76 7.11 20.96 14.02
C GLY A 76 6.56 20.92 12.58
N PRO A 77 6.05 22.07 12.08
CA PRO A 77 5.27 22.11 10.84
C PRO A 77 5.99 21.55 9.61
N ALA A 78 7.31 21.73 9.49
CA ALA A 78 8.09 21.23 8.36
C ALA A 78 8.10 19.69 8.29
N SER A 79 8.01 19.00 9.43
CA SER A 79 7.99 17.54 9.46
C SER A 79 6.72 16.95 8.81
N ALA A 80 5.64 17.72 8.69
CA ALA A 80 4.45 17.30 7.93
C ALA A 80 4.75 17.03 6.44
N LEU A 81 5.83 17.58 5.88
CA LEU A 81 6.27 17.29 4.52
C LEU A 81 6.54 15.80 4.30
N VAL A 82 6.91 15.05 5.35
CA VAL A 82 7.04 13.59 5.28
C VAL A 82 5.73 12.97 4.83
N GLY A 83 4.64 13.23 5.56
CA GLY A 83 3.32 12.70 5.23
C GLY A 83 2.82 13.17 3.86
N ALA A 84 3.04 14.44 3.52
CA ALA A 84 2.67 14.99 2.21
C ALA A 84 3.38 14.24 1.06
N ALA A 85 4.70 14.02 1.19
CA ALA A 85 5.48 13.29 0.20
C ALA A 85 5.01 11.83 0.05
N LEU A 86 4.75 11.14 1.17
CA LEU A 86 4.23 9.77 1.16
C LEU A 86 2.85 9.68 0.50
N VAL A 87 1.94 10.62 0.77
CA VAL A 87 0.59 10.67 0.17
C VAL A 87 0.69 10.88 -1.35
N VAL A 88 1.52 11.84 -1.79
CA VAL A 88 1.75 12.10 -3.22
C VAL A 88 2.35 10.85 -3.88
N GLY A 89 3.38 10.25 -3.29
CA GLY A 89 4.00 9.01 -3.77
C GLY A 89 2.97 7.90 -3.97
N PHE A 90 2.07 7.72 -2.99
CA PHE A 90 1.03 6.70 -3.05
C PHE A 90 -0.07 6.99 -4.10
N PHE A 91 -0.33 8.25 -4.42
CA PHE A 91 -1.23 8.60 -5.53
C PHE A 91 -0.65 8.21 -6.89
N PHE A 92 0.66 8.43 -7.10
CA PHE A 92 1.35 8.03 -8.32
C PHE A 92 1.45 6.51 -8.47
N ASP A 93 1.69 5.78 -7.39
CA ASP A 93 1.64 4.33 -7.29
C ASP A 93 0.25 3.78 -7.71
N SER A 94 -0.83 4.39 -7.24
CA SER A 94 -2.17 4.02 -7.71
C SER A 94 -2.42 4.35 -9.19
N ALA A 95 -1.77 5.38 -9.70
CA ALA A 95 -1.95 5.84 -11.08
C ALA A 95 -1.24 4.94 -12.09
N ASP A 96 -0.05 4.39 -11.76
CA ASP A 96 0.72 3.55 -12.66
C ASP A 96 0.00 2.25 -13.03
N GLY A 97 -0.56 1.54 -12.05
CA GLY A 97 -1.38 0.37 -12.27
C GLY A 97 -2.68 0.67 -13.03
N GLN A 98 -3.23 1.88 -12.92
CA GLN A 98 -4.37 2.30 -13.71
C GLN A 98 -3.97 2.63 -15.15
N LEU A 99 -2.82 3.32 -15.35
CA LEU A 99 -2.29 3.60 -16.66
C LEU A 99 -1.88 2.31 -17.39
N ALA A 100 -1.30 1.33 -16.67
CA ALA A 100 -1.01 0.01 -17.22
C ALA A 100 -2.28 -0.67 -17.78
N ARG A 101 -3.37 -0.68 -17.02
CA ARG A 101 -4.66 -1.23 -17.48
C ARG A 101 -5.23 -0.50 -18.67
N LEU A 102 -5.12 0.83 -18.73
CA LEU A 102 -5.57 1.63 -19.86
C LEU A 102 -4.84 1.25 -21.16
N ARG A 103 -3.60 0.76 -21.04
CA ARG A 103 -2.73 0.38 -22.16
C ARG A 103 -2.74 -1.12 -22.48
N GLY A 104 -3.71 -1.85 -21.99
CA GLY A 104 -3.89 -3.27 -22.30
C GLY A 104 -3.26 -4.24 -21.31
N GLY A 105 -2.74 -3.75 -20.17
CA GLY A 105 -2.19 -4.56 -19.09
C GLY A 105 -0.80 -4.14 -18.63
N GLY A 106 -0.35 -4.69 -17.51
CA GLY A 106 1.01 -4.54 -17.00
C GLY A 106 1.98 -5.57 -17.59
N SER A 107 3.28 -5.33 -17.39
CA SER A 107 4.34 -6.31 -17.69
C SER A 107 4.79 -7.02 -16.44
N ALA A 108 5.33 -8.24 -16.56
CA ALA A 108 5.92 -8.97 -15.43
C ALA A 108 7.07 -8.17 -14.78
N ALA A 109 7.87 -7.47 -15.57
CA ALA A 109 8.93 -6.61 -15.07
C ALA A 109 8.38 -5.40 -14.28
N GLY A 110 7.27 -4.80 -14.74
CA GLY A 110 6.60 -3.70 -14.02
C GLY A 110 6.01 -4.18 -12.69
N GLU A 111 5.35 -5.33 -12.66
CA GLU A 111 4.82 -5.94 -11.44
C GLU A 111 5.93 -6.28 -10.44
N TRP A 112 7.05 -6.83 -10.93
CA TRP A 112 8.22 -7.10 -10.11
C TRP A 112 8.82 -5.83 -9.51
N LEU A 113 8.98 -4.77 -10.33
CA LEU A 113 9.52 -3.48 -9.89
C LEU A 113 8.65 -2.86 -8.80
N ASP A 114 7.34 -2.86 -8.97
CA ASP A 114 6.34 -2.38 -8.01
C ASP A 114 6.47 -3.10 -6.66
N HIS A 115 6.52 -4.44 -6.68
CA HIS A 115 6.69 -5.24 -5.46
C HIS A 115 8.04 -5.00 -4.77
N VAL A 116 9.12 -4.79 -5.53
CA VAL A 116 10.44 -4.49 -4.95
C VAL A 116 10.44 -3.12 -4.27
N ILE A 117 9.89 -2.10 -4.94
CA ILE A 117 9.76 -0.74 -4.38
C ILE A 117 8.90 -0.78 -3.12
N ASP A 118 7.78 -1.50 -3.13
CA ASP A 118 6.89 -1.67 -1.99
C ASP A 118 7.60 -2.34 -0.80
N GLY A 119 8.33 -3.41 -1.05
CA GLY A 119 9.08 -4.11 -0.01
C GLY A 119 10.13 -3.22 0.64
N ILE A 120 10.90 -2.48 -0.16
CA ILE A 120 11.93 -1.56 0.32
C ILE A 120 11.31 -0.41 1.12
N ARG A 121 10.24 0.23 0.60
CA ARG A 121 9.59 1.36 1.30
C ARG A 121 9.01 0.96 2.65
N ILE A 122 8.43 -0.24 2.77
CA ILE A 122 7.89 -0.74 4.05
C ILE A 122 8.98 -0.80 5.11
N VAL A 123 10.13 -1.37 4.77
CA VAL A 123 11.24 -1.49 5.71
C VAL A 123 11.81 -0.12 6.06
N LEU A 124 12.16 0.68 5.04
CA LEU A 124 12.82 1.97 5.23
C LEU A 124 11.95 2.97 5.98
N LEU A 125 10.64 2.97 5.75
CA LEU A 125 9.72 3.88 6.43
C LEU A 125 9.75 3.66 7.95
N HIS A 126 9.69 2.42 8.41
CA HIS A 126 9.68 2.14 9.85
C HIS A 126 11.08 2.23 10.49
N VAL A 127 12.15 1.98 9.74
CA VAL A 127 13.54 2.26 10.16
C VAL A 127 13.74 3.78 10.31
N ALA A 128 13.26 4.57 9.35
CA ALA A 128 13.31 6.04 9.44
C ALA A 128 12.46 6.57 10.60
N THR A 129 11.33 5.93 10.89
CA THR A 129 10.51 6.27 12.07
C THR A 129 11.26 6.00 13.37
N LEU A 130 11.94 4.87 13.49
CA LEU A 130 12.78 4.58 14.64
C LEU A 130 13.85 5.68 14.83
N ALA A 131 14.56 6.06 13.76
CA ALA A 131 15.54 7.14 13.82
C ALA A 131 14.92 8.49 14.22
N PHE A 132 13.73 8.82 13.70
CA PHE A 132 12.97 10.00 14.07
C PHE A 132 12.60 10.01 15.57
N LEU A 133 12.08 8.89 16.09
CA LEU A 133 11.71 8.77 17.51
C LEU A 133 12.91 8.90 18.44
N LEU A 134 14.07 8.35 18.06
CA LEU A 134 15.30 8.49 18.80
C LEU A 134 15.84 9.92 18.80
N ARG A 135 15.80 10.59 17.62
CA ARG A 135 16.30 11.97 17.46
C ARG A 135 15.44 12.99 18.20
N THR A 136 14.12 12.79 18.20
CA THR A 136 13.18 13.68 18.90
C THR A 136 13.05 13.39 20.39
N GLU A 137 13.72 12.34 20.90
CA GLU A 137 13.63 11.87 22.27
C GLU A 137 12.19 11.71 22.79
N ALA A 138 11.25 11.46 21.85
CA ALA A 138 9.82 11.42 22.11
C ALA A 138 9.40 10.27 23.02
N VAL A 139 10.21 9.21 23.06
CA VAL A 139 10.03 8.03 23.91
C VAL A 139 11.40 7.49 24.32
N PRO A 140 11.50 6.71 25.41
CA PRO A 140 12.72 6.03 25.78
C PRO A 140 13.27 5.17 24.61
N PRO A 141 14.60 5.05 24.44
CA PRO A 141 15.20 4.30 23.31
C PRO A 141 14.63 2.89 23.13
N TRP A 142 14.43 2.14 24.21
CA TRP A 142 13.86 0.80 24.15
C TRP A 142 12.45 0.78 23.54
N ALA A 143 11.62 1.81 23.83
CA ALA A 143 10.27 1.92 23.29
C ALA A 143 10.30 2.30 21.79
N ALA A 144 11.23 3.17 21.37
CA ALA A 144 11.44 3.49 19.95
C ALA A 144 11.83 2.23 19.17
N PHE A 145 12.79 1.44 19.69
CA PHE A 145 13.20 0.16 19.09
C PHE A 145 12.03 -0.84 19.03
N ALA A 146 11.28 -0.99 20.12
CA ALA A 146 10.13 -1.90 20.18
C ALA A 146 9.06 -1.50 19.14
N LEU A 147 8.65 -0.24 19.08
CA LEU A 147 7.65 0.26 18.15
C LEU A 147 8.09 0.10 16.68
N GLY A 148 9.32 0.52 16.35
CA GLY A 148 9.85 0.40 14.99
C GLY A 148 9.96 -1.06 14.55
N THR A 149 10.52 -1.94 15.42
CA THR A 149 10.70 -3.37 15.10
C THR A 149 9.35 -4.08 14.95
N VAL A 150 8.43 -3.87 15.87
CA VAL A 150 7.10 -4.52 15.82
C VAL A 150 6.35 -4.11 14.56
N PHE A 151 6.40 -2.83 14.20
CA PHE A 151 5.68 -2.35 13.02
C PHE A 151 6.32 -2.88 11.73
N VAL A 152 7.65 -2.81 11.58
CA VAL A 152 8.32 -3.30 10.37
C VAL A 152 8.11 -4.79 10.18
N VAL A 153 8.19 -5.59 11.25
CA VAL A 153 7.96 -7.05 11.18
C VAL A 153 6.53 -7.35 10.76
N ALA A 154 5.53 -6.72 11.39
CA ALA A 154 4.13 -6.96 11.06
C ALA A 154 3.80 -6.49 9.63
N ALA A 155 4.32 -5.34 9.20
CA ALA A 155 4.07 -4.81 7.86
C ALA A 155 4.73 -5.68 6.78
N SER A 156 6.00 -6.05 6.96
CA SER A 156 6.74 -6.91 6.03
C SER A 156 6.15 -8.32 5.96
N ALA A 157 5.75 -8.90 7.11
CA ALA A 157 5.09 -10.20 7.15
C ALA A 157 3.75 -10.19 6.39
N THR A 158 2.94 -9.12 6.56
CA THR A 158 1.67 -8.98 5.83
C THR A 158 1.91 -8.86 4.33
N PHE A 159 2.88 -8.05 3.93
CA PHE A 159 3.20 -7.82 2.51
C PHE A 159 3.71 -9.11 1.85
N PHE A 160 4.73 -9.73 2.42
CA PHE A 160 5.35 -10.94 1.87
C PHE A 160 4.38 -12.12 1.85
N ALA A 161 3.72 -12.41 2.98
CA ALA A 161 2.78 -13.52 3.07
C ALA A 161 1.55 -13.30 2.18
N GLY A 162 1.08 -12.05 2.03
CA GLY A 162 -0.03 -11.72 1.14
C GLY A 162 0.31 -11.92 -0.33
N SER A 163 1.48 -11.44 -0.77
CA SER A 163 1.97 -11.62 -2.15
C SER A 163 2.20 -13.10 -2.47
N LEU A 164 2.78 -13.85 -1.53
CA LEU A 164 2.98 -15.29 -1.69
C LEU A 164 1.65 -16.05 -1.73
N PHE A 165 0.73 -15.73 -0.82
CA PHE A 165 -0.62 -16.32 -0.80
C PHE A 165 -1.36 -16.09 -2.12
N GLU A 166 -1.31 -14.88 -2.67
CA GLU A 166 -1.92 -14.58 -3.96
C GLU A 166 -1.34 -15.45 -5.09
N LYS A 167 -0.02 -15.59 -5.14
CA LYS A 167 0.66 -16.43 -6.14
C LYS A 167 0.32 -17.91 -6.00
N LEU A 168 0.30 -18.43 -4.77
CA LEU A 168 -0.01 -19.85 -4.51
C LEU A 168 -1.48 -20.21 -4.81
N THR A 169 -2.40 -19.24 -4.71
CA THR A 169 -3.83 -19.44 -4.99
C THR A 169 -4.25 -19.01 -6.39
N THR A 170 -3.31 -18.52 -7.22
CA THR A 170 -3.59 -18.17 -8.62
C THR A 170 -3.92 -19.45 -9.40
N GLY A 171 -5.13 -19.50 -10.00
CA GLY A 171 -5.63 -20.68 -10.74
C GLY A 171 -6.59 -21.56 -9.96
N ALA A 172 -6.74 -21.42 -8.65
CA ALA A 172 -7.81 -22.08 -7.93
C ALA A 172 -9.18 -21.45 -8.24
N PRO A 173 -10.27 -22.24 -8.44
CA PRO A 173 -11.63 -21.69 -8.59
C PRO A 173 -11.94 -20.92 -7.32
N ARG A 174 -12.00 -19.59 -7.44
CA ARG A 174 -12.31 -18.71 -6.32
C ARG A 174 -13.76 -18.94 -5.92
N THR A 175 -13.97 -19.80 -4.93
CA THR A 175 -15.28 -19.93 -4.28
C THR A 175 -15.75 -18.53 -3.89
N HIS A 176 -17.02 -18.25 -4.18
CA HIS A 176 -17.72 -16.99 -4.02
C HIS A 176 -17.26 -16.23 -2.77
N VAL A 177 -16.39 -15.25 -2.95
CA VAL A 177 -16.10 -14.27 -1.89
C VAL A 177 -17.39 -13.44 -1.78
N THR A 178 -18.16 -13.72 -0.73
CA THR A 178 -19.32 -12.91 -0.34
C THR A 178 -18.94 -11.43 -0.43
N SER A 179 -19.83 -10.64 -1.02
CA SER A 179 -19.69 -9.20 -1.22
C SER A 179 -19.11 -8.57 0.06
N GLY A 180 -17.91 -7.99 -0.04
CA GLY A 180 -17.26 -7.38 1.11
C GLY A 180 -18.15 -6.27 1.67
N SER A 181 -18.67 -6.44 2.88
CA SER A 181 -19.45 -5.41 3.52
C SER A 181 -18.57 -4.16 3.72
N ARG A 182 -19.17 -2.97 3.62
CA ARG A 182 -18.49 -1.69 3.92
C ARG A 182 -17.82 -1.71 5.29
N LEU A 183 -18.44 -2.40 6.25
CA LEU A 183 -17.91 -2.62 7.59
C LEU A 183 -16.55 -3.36 7.56
N ARG A 184 -16.40 -4.41 6.75
CA ARG A 184 -15.14 -5.14 6.60
C ARG A 184 -14.05 -4.27 5.98
N SER A 185 -14.37 -3.45 4.99
CA SER A 185 -13.43 -2.50 4.39
C SER A 185 -13.05 -1.38 5.37
N ALA A 186 -13.96 -0.96 6.26
CA ALA A 186 -13.69 -0.01 7.32
C ALA A 186 -12.79 -0.60 8.42
N LEU A 187 -12.99 -1.86 8.80
CA LEU A 187 -12.11 -2.56 9.75
C LEU A 187 -10.67 -2.75 9.22
N MET A 188 -10.46 -2.60 7.92
CA MET A 188 -9.12 -2.63 7.32
C MET A 188 -8.45 -1.23 7.23
N LEU A 189 -9.12 -0.15 7.64
CA LEU A 189 -8.55 1.21 7.62
C LEU A 189 -7.22 1.32 8.38
N PRO A 190 -7.06 0.77 9.61
CA PRO A 190 -5.82 0.91 10.38
C PRO A 190 -4.61 0.25 9.72
N VAL A 191 -4.82 -0.62 8.74
CA VAL A 191 -3.75 -1.35 8.03
C VAL A 191 -3.61 -0.92 6.58
N ASP A 192 -4.42 0.03 6.11
CA ASP A 192 -4.29 0.63 4.80
C ASP A 192 -3.04 1.51 4.77
N TYR A 193 -2.15 1.24 3.81
CA TYR A 193 -0.92 2.02 3.63
C TYR A 193 -1.24 3.51 3.39
N GLY A 194 -2.33 3.81 2.70
CA GLY A 194 -2.74 5.19 2.49
C GLY A 194 -3.08 5.91 3.79
N VAL A 195 -3.78 5.26 4.72
CA VAL A 195 -4.01 5.83 6.07
C VAL A 195 -2.69 6.03 6.80
N THR A 196 -1.76 5.08 6.66
CA THR A 196 -0.41 5.22 7.21
C THR A 196 0.30 6.46 6.63
N CYS A 197 0.20 6.74 5.33
CA CYS A 197 0.79 7.95 4.74
C CYS A 197 0.26 9.24 5.39
N TRP A 198 -1.05 9.32 5.63
CA TRP A 198 -1.66 10.48 6.31
C TRP A 198 -1.23 10.60 7.76
N LEU A 199 -1.01 9.48 8.45
CA LEU A 199 -0.50 9.48 9.82
C LEU A 199 0.82 10.24 9.93
N TYR A 200 1.68 10.17 8.92
CA TYR A 200 2.97 10.88 8.92
C TYR A 200 2.87 12.40 8.80
N LEU A 201 1.70 12.97 8.50
CA LEU A 201 1.49 14.42 8.70
C LEU A 201 1.56 14.82 10.18
N LEU A 202 1.23 13.89 11.07
CA LEU A 202 1.29 14.11 12.53
C LEU A 202 2.72 14.18 13.07
N THR A 203 3.75 13.92 12.26
CA THR A 203 5.15 14.17 12.66
C THR A 203 5.41 15.62 13.01
N ALA A 204 4.55 16.55 12.55
CA ALA A 204 4.52 17.93 13.02
C ALA A 204 4.21 18.08 14.53
N PHE A 205 3.48 17.11 15.08
CA PHE A 205 3.03 17.08 16.49
C PHE A 205 3.50 15.77 17.14
N VAL A 206 4.78 15.71 17.48
CA VAL A 206 5.47 14.46 17.88
C VAL A 206 4.72 13.65 18.94
N PRO A 207 4.19 14.22 20.04
CA PRO A 207 3.45 13.44 21.04
C PRO A 207 2.20 12.76 20.47
N VAL A 208 1.46 13.45 19.59
CA VAL A 208 0.29 12.89 18.91
C VAL A 208 0.69 11.79 17.94
N PHE A 209 1.77 12.04 17.17
CA PHE A 209 2.32 11.04 16.25
C PHE A 209 2.67 9.74 16.97
N VAL A 210 3.38 9.82 18.11
CA VAL A 210 3.78 8.64 18.89
C VAL A 210 2.57 7.80 19.30
N VAL A 211 1.54 8.44 19.88
CA VAL A 211 0.33 7.74 20.33
C VAL A 211 -0.37 7.05 19.15
N VAL A 212 -0.60 7.80 18.06
CA VAL A 212 -1.31 7.28 16.90
C VAL A 212 -0.49 6.18 16.20
N TYR A 213 0.84 6.34 16.11
CA TYR A 213 1.73 5.34 15.55
C TYR A 213 1.75 4.05 16.39
N ALA A 214 1.76 4.15 17.71
CA ALA A 214 1.69 2.99 18.61
C ALA A 214 0.36 2.25 18.45
N LEU A 215 -0.77 2.97 18.40
CA LEU A 215 -2.08 2.37 18.14
C LEU A 215 -2.14 1.70 16.77
N ALA A 216 -1.57 2.34 15.74
CA ALA A 216 -1.47 1.75 14.41
C ALA A 216 -0.59 0.48 14.39
N ALA A 217 0.51 0.45 15.15
CA ALA A 217 1.36 -0.73 15.30
C ALA A 217 0.60 -1.89 15.94
N LEU A 218 -0.14 -1.65 17.03
CA LEU A 218 -0.98 -2.66 17.68
C LEU A 218 -2.07 -3.19 16.74
N ALA A 219 -2.77 -2.30 16.05
CA ALA A 219 -3.77 -2.68 15.05
C ALA A 219 -3.15 -3.50 13.91
N LYS A 220 -1.94 -3.13 13.47
CA LYS A 220 -1.19 -3.85 12.43
C LYS A 220 -0.83 -5.25 12.87
N VAL A 221 -0.32 -5.44 14.09
CA VAL A 221 -0.01 -6.76 14.66
C VAL A 221 -1.27 -7.64 14.71
N GLY A 222 -2.37 -7.11 15.26
CA GLY A 222 -3.63 -7.86 15.36
C GLY A 222 -4.16 -8.31 13.99
N THR A 223 -4.19 -7.39 13.02
CA THR A 223 -4.66 -7.71 11.67
C THR A 223 -3.71 -8.63 10.91
N THR A 224 -2.39 -8.47 11.07
CA THR A 224 -1.39 -9.40 10.50
C THR A 224 -1.63 -10.81 11.03
N SER A 225 -1.75 -10.97 12.35
CA SER A 225 -1.99 -12.28 12.98
C SER A 225 -3.27 -12.95 12.47
N MET A 226 -4.36 -12.16 12.35
CA MET A 226 -5.63 -12.66 11.79
C MET A 226 -5.49 -13.07 10.32
N LEU A 227 -4.78 -12.29 9.50
CA LEU A 227 -4.57 -12.58 8.09
C LEU A 227 -3.71 -13.82 7.90
N LEU A 228 -2.60 -13.94 8.63
CA LEU A 228 -1.73 -15.12 8.58
C LEU A 228 -2.47 -16.40 8.97
N ALA A 229 -3.24 -16.36 10.07
CA ALA A 229 -4.07 -17.47 10.48
C ALA A 229 -5.13 -17.85 9.45
N LYS A 230 -5.77 -16.87 8.80
CA LYS A 230 -6.73 -17.07 7.74
C LYS A 230 -6.09 -17.71 6.51
N TRP A 231 -4.98 -17.16 6.00
CA TRP A 231 -4.27 -17.67 4.82
C TRP A 231 -3.77 -19.09 5.05
N TRP A 232 -3.19 -19.36 6.22
CA TRP A 232 -2.78 -20.70 6.61
C TRP A 232 -3.92 -21.72 6.57
N ARG A 233 -5.09 -21.36 7.16
CA ARG A 233 -6.28 -22.24 7.14
C ARG A 233 -6.77 -22.50 5.72
N THR A 234 -6.75 -21.46 4.86
CA THR A 234 -7.18 -21.59 3.46
C THR A 234 -6.26 -22.53 2.69
N LEU A 235 -4.94 -22.35 2.77
CA LEU A 235 -3.96 -23.19 2.09
C LEU A 235 -4.05 -24.65 2.56
N ARG A 236 -4.16 -24.88 3.89
CA ARG A 236 -4.35 -26.23 4.42
C ARG A 236 -5.62 -26.92 3.95
N ARG A 237 -6.68 -26.16 3.72
CA ARG A 237 -7.92 -26.70 3.17
C ARG A 237 -7.74 -27.09 1.69
N GLU A 238 -7.14 -26.24 0.89
CA GLU A 238 -6.83 -26.54 -0.52
C GLU A 238 -5.93 -27.76 -0.67
N ASP A 239 -4.91 -27.91 0.19
CA ASP A 239 -4.04 -29.09 0.21
C ASP A 239 -4.79 -30.38 0.50
N ARG A 240 -5.77 -30.34 1.42
CA ARG A 240 -6.61 -31.52 1.74
C ARG A 240 -7.52 -31.88 0.55
N GLU A 241 -8.15 -30.88 -0.07
CA GLU A 241 -9.03 -31.08 -1.22
C GLU A 241 -8.27 -31.69 -2.41
N ARG A 242 -7.04 -31.22 -2.68
CA ARG A 242 -6.16 -31.78 -3.72
C ARG A 242 -5.78 -33.25 -3.44
N ARG A 243 -5.56 -33.62 -2.19
CA ARG A 243 -5.21 -35.03 -1.80
C ARG A 243 -6.42 -35.97 -1.83
N SER A 244 -7.64 -35.45 -1.72
CA SER A 244 -8.88 -36.25 -1.72
C SER A 244 -9.46 -36.48 -3.12
N THR A 245 -8.93 -35.80 -4.15
CA THR A 245 -9.34 -35.99 -5.55
C THR A 245 -8.34 -36.98 -6.20
N PRO A 246 -8.74 -38.25 -6.45
CA PRO A 246 -7.88 -39.20 -7.17
C PRO A 246 -7.67 -38.69 -8.59
N SER A 247 -6.44 -38.77 -9.10
CA SER A 247 -6.03 -38.54 -10.48
C SER A 247 -6.63 -39.57 -11.44
#